data_fb42c446dd0a1645b909cdd3f60e6099
#
_entry.id   fb42c446dd0a1645b909cdd3f60e6099
#
_cell.length_a   1.000
_cell.length_b   1.000
_cell.length_c   1.000
_cell.angle_alpha   90.00
_cell.angle_beta   90.00
_cell.angle_gamma   90.00
#
_symmetry.space_group_name_H-M   'P 1'
#
loop_
_entity.id
_entity.type
_entity.pdbx_description
1 polymer ?
#
loop_
_entity_poly.entity_id
_entity_poly.type
_entity_poly.pdbx_seq_one_letter_code
_entity_poly.pdbx_strand_id
1 'polypeptide(L)'
;MSKLICDVDSLIHMHVNYYIINKNKNLKMAKIEKDFLERKNPTKRDFKAKPFMPRKPIPDLGHDKLDGERFYTQDFMQKEWDSIWTKTWQLVCREADLKYEGSFITHEIGKESFLIVKGNDGKVRAFYNVCQHRGNKLCQIEEGELDIFSCPFHGWKWNNDGSLNSVFAPELYKQFENGVPAEELGLPEVKLDSWGGWLWLNMDDKSIPLKEWLGEYGEHLESYNFEKWELIDYQTFEWNGNWKHAVDAFNESYHFTALHPDMIEFGEGHDIPIELSGPHSRMINFNDTVSEVVEDQNSFTPLRETMMGDRIKGGMAKIDEDYSGSAKDLHLHYIEKRRSEEDDIEYYKDMNDEQLIHQYHYFFFPSAVFTNKPEAANVFRYRPHATDPNKCYYDFFILLNNPEGKEFPPRPEHKIYRGNGPELYEEAFR
;
A
#
# COMPACT_ATOMS: atom_id res chain seq x y z
N MET A 1 -18.55 -0.58 29.35
CA MET A 1 -17.10 -0.49 29.26
C MET A 1 -16.36 -1.85 29.19
N SER A 2 -17.01 -2.99 29.33
CA SER A 2 -16.36 -4.31 29.39
C SER A 2 -16.65 -5.24 28.19
N LYS A 3 -17.19 -4.74 27.10
CA LYS A 3 -17.53 -5.57 25.91
C LYS A 3 -16.80 -5.19 24.61
N LEU A 4 -16.04 -4.11 24.58
CA LEU A 4 -15.28 -3.68 23.38
C LEU A 4 -13.82 -4.11 23.38
N ILE A 5 -13.35 -4.71 24.48
CA ILE A 5 -11.96 -5.23 24.58
C ILE A 5 -11.88 -6.69 24.10
N CYS A 6 -13.01 -7.38 23.91
CA CYS A 6 -13.00 -8.82 23.63
C CYS A 6 -12.62 -9.22 22.20
N ASP A 7 -12.60 -8.34 21.22
CA ASP A 7 -12.30 -8.74 19.83
C ASP A 7 -10.81 -8.58 19.46
N VAL A 8 -10.09 -7.75 20.19
CA VAL A 8 -8.61 -7.72 20.10
C VAL A 8 -8.01 -8.95 20.81
N ASP A 9 -8.70 -9.44 21.86
CA ASP A 9 -8.29 -10.66 22.58
C ASP A 9 -8.38 -11.94 21.74
N SER A 10 -9.23 -12.01 20.72
CA SER A 10 -9.29 -13.20 19.86
C SER A 10 -8.08 -13.30 18.92
N LEU A 11 -7.51 -12.20 18.49
CA LEU A 11 -6.21 -12.17 17.78
C LEU A 11 -5.05 -12.53 18.71
N ILE A 12 -5.14 -12.13 19.98
CA ILE A 12 -4.14 -12.45 21.02
C ILE A 12 -4.22 -13.92 21.46
N HIS A 13 -5.43 -14.53 21.48
CA HIS A 13 -5.61 -15.90 22.01
C HIS A 13 -5.05 -17.00 21.11
N MET A 14 -4.93 -16.80 19.80
CA MET A 14 -4.35 -17.81 18.91
C MET A 14 -2.84 -18.00 19.11
N HIS A 15 -2.11 -16.96 19.46
CA HIS A 15 -0.66 -17.03 19.67
C HIS A 15 -0.27 -17.27 21.13
N VAL A 16 -1.12 -16.93 22.09
CA VAL A 16 -0.84 -17.15 23.53
C VAL A 16 -0.75 -18.64 23.89
N ASN A 17 -1.49 -19.53 23.24
CA ASN A 17 -1.38 -20.97 23.48
C ASN A 17 -0.06 -21.58 22.98
N TYR A 18 0.57 -20.98 21.96
CA TYR A 18 1.90 -21.40 21.51
C TYR A 18 3.01 -20.91 22.45
N TYR A 19 2.78 -19.81 23.15
CA TYR A 19 3.74 -19.14 24.03
C TYR A 19 3.94 -19.85 25.38
N ILE A 20 2.93 -20.58 25.88
CA ILE A 20 2.99 -21.27 27.17
C ILE A 20 3.95 -22.47 27.13
N ILE A 21 4.26 -23.02 25.96
CA ILE A 21 5.11 -24.19 25.78
C ILE A 21 6.61 -23.86 25.79
N ASN A 22 7.01 -22.61 25.54
CA ASN A 22 8.41 -22.22 25.40
C ASN A 22 8.96 -21.31 26.52
N LYS A 23 8.37 -21.33 27.71
CA LYS A 23 8.65 -20.43 28.85
C LYS A 23 10.05 -20.52 29.47
N ASN A 24 10.99 -21.25 28.89
CA ASN A 24 12.33 -21.48 29.49
C ASN A 24 13.53 -20.94 28.67
N LYS A 25 13.30 -20.13 27.64
CA LYS A 25 14.43 -19.41 27.03
C LYS A 25 14.44 -17.97 27.56
N ASN A 26 15.44 -17.66 28.37
CA ASN A 26 15.77 -16.29 28.77
C ASN A 26 16.06 -15.49 27.48
N LEU A 27 15.04 -14.80 26.97
CA LEU A 27 15.23 -13.77 25.95
C LEU A 27 16.10 -12.70 26.61
N LYS A 28 17.39 -12.67 26.28
CA LYS A 28 18.19 -11.50 26.52
C LYS A 28 17.61 -10.39 25.70
N MET A 29 17.06 -9.38 26.36
CA MET A 29 16.70 -8.14 25.69
C MET A 29 17.93 -7.65 24.94
N ALA A 30 17.81 -7.53 23.61
CA ALA A 30 18.88 -7.00 22.79
C ALA A 30 19.27 -5.61 23.31
N LYS A 31 20.56 -5.35 23.31
CA LYS A 31 21.08 -4.06 23.72
C LYS A 31 20.84 -3.09 22.57
N ILE A 32 20.04 -2.05 22.81
CA ILE A 32 19.79 -1.00 21.81
C ILE A 32 21.14 -0.50 21.30
N GLU A 33 21.43 -0.72 20.02
CA GLU A 33 22.59 -0.12 19.40
C GLU A 33 22.40 1.40 19.37
N LYS A 34 23.28 2.12 20.05
CA LYS A 34 23.20 3.58 20.16
C LYS A 34 23.41 4.30 18.82
N ASP A 35 23.94 3.63 17.82
CA ASP A 35 24.51 4.27 16.62
C ASP A 35 23.92 3.75 15.30
N PHE A 36 22.66 3.25 15.29
CA PHE A 36 22.06 2.86 14.00
C PHE A 36 21.91 4.05 13.03
N LEU A 37 21.83 5.28 13.56
CA LEU A 37 21.86 6.51 12.74
C LEU A 37 23.23 6.75 12.08
N GLU A 38 24.30 6.14 12.63
CA GLU A 38 25.65 6.23 12.10
C GLU A 38 26.02 5.03 11.21
N ARG A 39 25.09 4.12 10.93
CA ARG A 39 25.37 3.02 10.01
C ARG A 39 25.89 3.59 8.69
N LYS A 40 27.13 3.22 8.40
CA LYS A 40 27.77 3.61 7.15
C LYS A 40 27.24 2.69 6.06
N ASN A 41 27.03 3.23 4.86
CA ASN A 41 26.80 2.41 3.68
C ASN A 41 27.95 1.37 3.59
N PRO A 42 27.63 0.06 3.65
CA PRO A 42 28.65 -1.00 3.68
C PRO A 42 29.50 -1.05 2.41
N THR A 43 29.03 -0.46 1.33
CA THR A 43 29.69 -0.52 0.03
C THR A 43 30.06 0.89 -0.46
N LYS A 44 31.36 1.11 -0.70
CA LYS A 44 31.90 2.33 -1.31
C LYS A 44 32.02 2.23 -2.82
N ARG A 45 31.12 1.48 -3.48
CA ARG A 45 31.23 1.28 -4.94
C ARG A 45 30.56 2.46 -5.65
N ASP A 46 31.29 3.08 -6.58
CA ASP A 46 30.80 4.13 -7.50
C ASP A 46 29.93 3.49 -8.61
N PHE A 47 28.72 3.06 -8.24
CA PHE A 47 27.73 2.70 -9.23
C PHE A 47 26.96 3.96 -9.68
N LYS A 48 26.36 3.92 -10.87
CA LYS A 48 25.45 4.97 -11.37
C LYS A 48 24.14 5.08 -10.58
N ALA A 49 23.99 4.29 -9.51
CA ALA A 49 22.86 4.32 -8.60
C ALA A 49 22.66 5.70 -7.96
N LYS A 50 21.43 6.05 -7.70
CA LYS A 50 21.08 7.27 -6.95
C LYS A 50 21.82 7.28 -5.60
N PRO A 51 22.23 8.47 -5.12
CA PRO A 51 22.87 8.56 -3.82
C PRO A 51 22.02 7.93 -2.72
N PHE A 52 22.67 7.31 -1.76
CA PHE A 52 22.02 6.87 -0.54
C PHE A 52 21.24 8.01 0.12
N MET A 53 20.00 7.74 0.52
CA MET A 53 19.21 8.74 1.28
C MET A 53 19.73 8.79 2.72
N PRO A 54 20.19 9.97 3.20
CA PRO A 54 20.68 10.11 4.56
C PRO A 54 19.64 9.68 5.60
N ARG A 55 20.10 9.06 6.69
CA ARG A 55 19.25 8.79 7.84
C ARG A 55 18.80 10.08 8.49
N LYS A 56 17.58 10.10 8.98
CA LYS A 56 17.01 11.23 9.70
C LYS A 56 17.07 10.98 11.20
N PRO A 57 17.23 12.04 12.00
CA PRO A 57 17.10 11.91 13.46
C PRO A 57 15.71 11.39 13.83
N ILE A 58 15.63 10.59 14.90
CA ILE A 58 14.34 10.20 15.46
C ILE A 58 13.66 11.44 16.02
N PRO A 59 12.43 11.77 15.59
CA PRO A 59 11.73 12.94 16.07
C PRO A 59 11.29 12.75 17.53
N ASP A 60 11.41 13.78 18.34
CA ASP A 60 10.74 13.84 19.64
C ASP A 60 9.29 14.25 19.42
N LEU A 61 8.37 13.28 19.49
CA LEU A 61 6.93 13.50 19.33
C LEU A 61 6.22 13.74 20.68
N GLY A 62 6.96 13.87 21.77
CA GLY A 62 6.41 14.04 23.12
C GLY A 62 5.91 12.74 23.73
N HIS A 63 5.35 12.87 24.93
CA HIS A 63 4.89 11.75 25.77
C HIS A 63 3.44 11.93 26.26
N ASP A 64 2.68 12.83 25.65
CA ASP A 64 1.33 13.10 26.06
C ASP A 64 0.39 11.94 25.70
N LYS A 65 -0.62 11.73 26.54
CA LYS A 65 -1.63 10.72 26.27
C LYS A 65 -2.47 11.12 25.06
N LEU A 66 -2.64 10.21 24.13
CA LEU A 66 -3.58 10.36 23.04
C LEU A 66 -5.01 10.19 23.55
N ASP A 67 -5.91 11.10 23.13
CA ASP A 67 -7.32 10.97 23.42
C ASP A 67 -7.94 9.84 22.60
N GLY A 68 -8.57 8.88 23.29
CA GLY A 68 -9.22 7.73 22.65
C GLY A 68 -10.41 8.10 21.76
N GLU A 69 -11.05 9.27 21.99
CA GLU A 69 -12.19 9.72 21.18
C GLU A 69 -11.89 9.80 19.69
N ARG A 70 -10.64 10.03 19.33
CA ARG A 70 -10.16 10.03 17.94
C ARG A 70 -10.40 8.72 17.17
N PHE A 71 -10.61 7.61 17.87
CA PHE A 71 -10.77 6.30 17.25
C PHE A 71 -12.23 5.84 17.11
N TYR A 72 -13.18 6.41 17.89
CA TYR A 72 -14.54 5.86 17.94
C TYR A 72 -15.68 6.88 17.83
N THR A 73 -15.38 8.20 17.83
CA THR A 73 -16.46 9.18 17.77
C THR A 73 -16.79 9.62 16.34
N GLN A 74 -18.08 9.86 16.09
CA GLN A 74 -18.57 10.40 14.81
C GLN A 74 -18.03 11.80 14.53
N ASP A 75 -17.92 12.63 15.56
CA ASP A 75 -17.42 14.00 15.42
C ASP A 75 -15.96 14.01 14.96
N PHE A 76 -15.13 13.08 15.45
CA PHE A 76 -13.77 12.97 15.01
C PHE A 76 -13.67 12.41 13.59
N MET A 77 -14.48 11.39 13.27
CA MET A 77 -14.59 10.86 11.91
C MET A 77 -14.97 11.95 10.90
N GLN A 78 -15.89 12.86 11.27
CA GLN A 78 -16.26 13.98 10.41
C GLN A 78 -15.11 14.99 10.24
N LYS A 79 -14.34 15.26 11.30
CA LYS A 79 -13.13 16.10 11.20
C LYS A 79 -12.07 15.48 10.27
N GLU A 80 -11.87 14.17 10.36
CA GLU A 80 -10.97 13.44 9.45
C GLU A 80 -11.46 13.53 8.00
N TRP A 81 -12.77 13.37 7.80
CA TRP A 81 -13.35 13.53 6.47
C TRP A 81 -13.04 14.91 5.89
N ASP A 82 -13.32 15.97 6.63
CA ASP A 82 -13.19 17.36 6.18
C ASP A 82 -11.73 17.80 6.00
N SER A 83 -10.80 17.23 6.77
CA SER A 83 -9.42 17.73 6.87
C SER A 83 -8.38 16.79 6.30
N ILE A 84 -8.68 15.49 6.12
CA ILE A 84 -7.76 14.47 5.64
C ILE A 84 -8.27 13.88 4.33
N TRP A 85 -9.37 13.12 4.37
CA TRP A 85 -9.82 12.32 3.24
C TRP A 85 -10.16 13.13 2.00
N THR A 86 -10.73 14.33 2.19
CA THR A 86 -11.06 15.25 1.10
C THR A 86 -9.90 16.16 0.68
N LYS A 87 -8.74 16.08 1.35
CA LYS A 87 -7.63 17.05 1.17
C LYS A 87 -6.32 16.42 0.77
N THR A 88 -6.21 15.12 0.87
CA THR A 88 -4.95 14.39 0.62
C THR A 88 -5.07 13.48 -0.59
N TRP A 89 -3.92 13.13 -1.18
CA TRP A 89 -3.86 12.16 -2.25
C TRP A 89 -4.15 10.75 -1.73
N GLN A 90 -5.03 10.04 -2.43
CA GLN A 90 -5.50 8.69 -2.10
C GLN A 90 -5.09 7.71 -3.20
N LEU A 91 -4.46 6.61 -2.82
CA LEU A 91 -4.13 5.52 -3.73
C LEU A 91 -5.43 4.85 -4.23
N VAL A 92 -5.55 4.59 -5.54
CA VAL A 92 -6.78 4.04 -6.13
C VAL A 92 -6.56 2.64 -6.72
N CYS A 93 -5.86 2.53 -7.84
CA CYS A 93 -5.68 1.28 -8.57
C CYS A 93 -4.39 1.32 -9.38
N ARG A 94 -4.03 0.21 -10.00
CA ARG A 94 -2.95 0.20 -10.99
C ARG A 94 -3.41 0.87 -12.28
N GLU A 95 -2.53 1.63 -12.91
CA GLU A 95 -2.78 2.17 -14.25
C GLU A 95 -2.97 1.06 -15.29
N ALA A 96 -2.23 -0.05 -15.14
CA ALA A 96 -2.34 -1.24 -15.97
C ALA A 96 -3.70 -1.96 -15.88
N ASP A 97 -4.49 -1.70 -14.83
CA ASP A 97 -5.86 -2.25 -14.69
C ASP A 97 -6.82 -1.65 -15.75
N LEU A 98 -6.52 -0.45 -16.26
CA LEU A 98 -7.27 0.22 -17.32
C LEU A 98 -6.63 -0.05 -18.69
N LYS A 99 -6.67 -1.31 -19.12
CA LYS A 99 -5.92 -1.80 -20.28
C LYS A 99 -6.40 -1.19 -21.60
N TYR A 100 -7.71 -1.12 -21.82
CA TYR A 100 -8.32 -0.71 -23.07
C TYR A 100 -9.09 0.61 -22.94
N GLU A 101 -9.34 1.26 -24.07
CA GLU A 101 -10.30 2.36 -24.14
C GLU A 101 -11.67 1.86 -23.68
N GLY A 102 -12.36 2.63 -22.84
CA GLY A 102 -13.60 2.21 -22.18
C GLY A 102 -13.42 1.43 -20.88
N SER A 103 -12.20 0.94 -20.56
CA SER A 103 -11.94 0.28 -19.26
C SER A 103 -12.24 1.24 -18.11
N PHE A 104 -12.92 0.74 -17.08
CA PHE A 104 -13.22 1.52 -15.88
C PHE A 104 -13.13 0.68 -14.60
N ILE A 105 -12.91 1.39 -13.50
CA ILE A 105 -12.95 0.86 -12.13
C ILE A 105 -13.79 1.80 -11.27
N THR A 106 -14.64 1.26 -10.40
CA THR A 106 -15.27 2.02 -9.32
C THR A 106 -14.45 1.94 -8.04
N HIS A 107 -14.37 3.04 -7.30
CA HIS A 107 -13.60 3.11 -6.06
C HIS A 107 -14.38 3.87 -4.99
N GLU A 108 -14.38 3.33 -3.77
CA GLU A 108 -15.10 3.89 -2.63
C GLU A 108 -14.11 4.42 -1.59
N ILE A 109 -14.30 5.68 -1.16
CA ILE A 109 -13.57 6.27 -0.03
C ILE A 109 -14.62 6.88 0.91
N GLY A 110 -14.79 6.31 2.08
CA GLY A 110 -15.79 6.77 3.03
C GLY A 110 -17.18 6.81 2.40
N LYS A 111 -17.77 7.99 2.32
CA LYS A 111 -19.13 8.21 1.77
C LYS A 111 -19.14 8.54 0.26
N GLU A 112 -18.00 8.71 -0.38
CA GLU A 112 -17.93 9.02 -1.80
C GLU A 112 -17.59 7.81 -2.64
N SER A 113 -18.14 7.77 -3.84
CA SER A 113 -17.88 6.77 -4.87
C SER A 113 -17.29 7.45 -6.11
N PHE A 114 -16.26 6.87 -6.67
CA PHE A 114 -15.55 7.38 -7.84
C PHE A 114 -15.62 6.39 -9.00
N LEU A 115 -15.56 6.93 -10.21
CA LEU A 115 -15.48 6.21 -11.46
C LEU A 115 -14.17 6.62 -12.16
N ILE A 116 -13.22 5.71 -12.23
CA ILE A 116 -11.94 5.90 -12.90
C ILE A 116 -12.03 5.26 -14.27
N VAL A 117 -11.81 6.02 -15.32
CA VAL A 117 -12.11 5.58 -16.70
C VAL A 117 -10.97 5.94 -17.63
N LYS A 118 -10.60 5.01 -18.50
CA LYS A 118 -9.82 5.31 -19.71
C LYS A 118 -10.77 5.63 -20.85
N GLY A 119 -10.84 6.91 -21.21
CA GLY A 119 -11.72 7.38 -22.29
C GLY A 119 -11.28 6.89 -23.66
N ASN A 120 -12.17 7.01 -24.66
CA ASN A 120 -11.89 6.67 -26.06
C ASN A 120 -10.82 7.56 -26.70
N ASP A 121 -10.41 8.64 -26.03
CA ASP A 121 -9.27 9.48 -26.38
C ASP A 121 -7.94 9.00 -25.76
N GLY A 122 -7.94 7.84 -25.08
CA GLY A 122 -6.80 7.24 -24.40
C GLY A 122 -6.44 7.89 -23.06
N LYS A 123 -7.13 8.97 -22.65
CA LYS A 123 -6.84 9.65 -21.37
C LYS A 123 -7.58 8.99 -20.22
N VAL A 124 -6.89 8.85 -19.09
CA VAL A 124 -7.49 8.38 -17.85
C VAL A 124 -8.02 9.58 -17.05
N ARG A 125 -9.26 9.46 -16.58
CA ARG A 125 -9.94 10.47 -15.77
C ARG A 125 -10.64 9.82 -14.59
N ALA A 126 -10.89 10.61 -13.57
CA ALA A 126 -11.71 10.21 -12.43
C ALA A 126 -12.90 11.16 -12.30
N PHE A 127 -14.06 10.59 -12.03
CA PHE A 127 -15.32 11.32 -11.82
C PHE A 127 -15.96 10.88 -10.52
N TYR A 128 -16.78 11.73 -9.90
CA TYR A 128 -17.74 11.25 -8.93
C TYR A 128 -18.74 10.32 -9.61
N ASN A 129 -18.94 9.13 -9.05
CA ASN A 129 -19.84 8.10 -9.58
C ASN A 129 -21.30 8.45 -9.27
N VAL A 130 -21.76 9.60 -9.74
CA VAL A 130 -23.04 10.19 -9.38
C VAL A 130 -23.76 10.79 -10.57
N CYS A 131 -25.02 10.39 -10.77
CA CYS A 131 -25.90 10.92 -11.79
C CYS A 131 -26.29 12.39 -11.52
N GLN A 132 -26.01 13.28 -12.45
CA GLN A 132 -26.26 14.72 -12.33
C GLN A 132 -27.75 15.10 -12.36
N HIS A 133 -28.64 14.11 -12.57
CA HIS A 133 -30.07 14.35 -12.49
C HIS A 133 -30.58 14.40 -11.03
N ARG A 134 -30.37 13.34 -10.26
CA ARG A 134 -30.90 13.21 -8.88
C ARG A 134 -29.98 12.41 -7.95
N GLY A 135 -28.67 12.39 -8.19
CA GLY A 135 -27.70 11.84 -7.27
C GLY A 135 -27.64 10.31 -7.16
N ASN A 136 -28.29 9.57 -8.07
CA ASN A 136 -28.20 8.12 -8.06
C ASN A 136 -26.78 7.65 -8.42
N LYS A 137 -26.28 6.61 -7.77
CA LYS A 137 -25.00 5.97 -8.15
C LYS A 137 -25.09 5.50 -9.61
N LEU A 138 -24.15 5.95 -10.44
CA LEU A 138 -24.21 5.74 -11.89
C LEU A 138 -23.79 4.31 -12.25
N CYS A 139 -22.65 3.85 -11.74
CA CYS A 139 -22.10 2.53 -11.95
C CYS A 139 -22.04 1.75 -10.62
N GLN A 140 -22.52 0.50 -10.62
CA GLN A 140 -22.61 -0.33 -9.41
C GLN A 140 -21.71 -1.56 -9.45
N ILE A 141 -21.02 -1.79 -10.57
CA ILE A 141 -20.07 -2.89 -10.72
C ILE A 141 -18.65 -2.36 -10.49
N GLU A 142 -17.77 -3.23 -10.02
CA GLU A 142 -16.43 -2.86 -9.61
C GLU A 142 -15.57 -2.42 -10.80
N GLU A 143 -15.62 -3.17 -11.90
CA GLU A 143 -14.82 -2.92 -13.09
C GLU A 143 -15.52 -3.41 -14.36
N GLY A 144 -15.06 -2.95 -15.51
CA GLY A 144 -15.58 -3.36 -16.80
C GLY A 144 -15.10 -2.45 -17.94
N GLU A 145 -15.77 -2.56 -19.09
CA GLU A 145 -15.51 -1.76 -20.27
C GLU A 145 -16.82 -1.17 -20.79
N LEU A 146 -16.92 0.15 -20.88
CA LEU A 146 -18.11 0.87 -21.34
C LEU A 146 -17.72 2.14 -22.08
N ASP A 147 -18.36 2.38 -23.23
CA ASP A 147 -18.30 3.67 -23.93
C ASP A 147 -19.27 4.69 -23.34
N ILE A 148 -20.37 4.21 -22.77
CA ILE A 148 -21.47 5.03 -22.27
C ILE A 148 -21.95 4.49 -20.92
N PHE A 149 -21.97 5.35 -19.92
CA PHE A 149 -22.54 5.10 -18.61
C PHE A 149 -24.00 5.53 -18.57
N SER A 150 -24.92 4.60 -18.32
CA SER A 150 -26.36 4.87 -18.22
C SER A 150 -26.83 4.83 -16.79
N CYS A 151 -27.48 5.89 -16.33
CA CYS A 151 -28.12 5.89 -15.03
C CYS A 151 -29.29 4.87 -14.98
N PRO A 152 -29.25 3.89 -14.05
CA PRO A 152 -30.29 2.86 -14.02
C PRO A 152 -31.67 3.39 -13.60
N PHE A 153 -31.76 4.64 -13.10
CA PHE A 153 -33.00 5.18 -12.59
C PHE A 153 -33.86 5.86 -13.70
N HIS A 154 -33.28 6.81 -14.47
CA HIS A 154 -34.02 7.53 -15.52
C HIS A 154 -33.34 7.48 -16.89
N GLY A 155 -32.33 6.66 -17.09
CA GLY A 155 -31.69 6.43 -18.38
C GLY A 155 -30.89 7.62 -18.92
N TRP A 156 -30.50 8.60 -18.08
CA TRP A 156 -29.54 9.63 -18.50
C TRP A 156 -28.19 8.97 -18.77
N LYS A 157 -27.48 9.46 -19.79
CA LYS A 157 -26.27 8.82 -20.28
C LYS A 157 -25.11 9.79 -20.36
N TRP A 158 -23.92 9.29 -20.04
CA TRP A 158 -22.65 10.00 -20.16
C TRP A 158 -21.66 9.19 -20.97
N ASN A 159 -20.88 9.87 -21.78
CA ASN A 159 -19.74 9.29 -22.47
C ASN A 159 -18.63 8.96 -21.46
N ASN A 160 -17.67 8.13 -21.85
CA ASN A 160 -16.54 7.77 -21.00
C ASN A 160 -15.50 8.88 -20.81
N ASP A 161 -15.67 10.03 -21.44
CA ASP A 161 -14.94 11.27 -21.15
C ASP A 161 -15.66 12.18 -20.13
N GLY A 162 -16.80 11.72 -19.59
CA GLY A 162 -17.61 12.43 -18.61
C GLY A 162 -18.64 13.40 -19.21
N SER A 163 -18.63 13.67 -20.51
CA SER A 163 -19.61 14.56 -21.15
C SER A 163 -21.01 13.95 -21.16
N LEU A 164 -22.04 14.78 -21.01
CA LEU A 164 -23.43 14.32 -21.13
C LEU A 164 -23.68 13.84 -22.55
N ASN A 165 -24.08 12.57 -22.73
CA ASN A 165 -24.42 11.98 -24.01
C ASN A 165 -25.88 12.28 -24.37
N SER A 166 -26.80 11.91 -23.47
CA SER A 166 -28.24 12.12 -23.72
C SER A 166 -29.06 12.05 -22.43
N VAL A 167 -30.22 12.70 -22.47
CA VAL A 167 -31.24 12.59 -21.43
C VAL A 167 -32.46 11.86 -21.98
N PHE A 168 -33.19 11.17 -21.14
CA PHE A 168 -34.45 10.55 -21.51
C PHE A 168 -35.52 11.61 -21.67
N ALA A 169 -36.31 11.54 -22.77
CA ALA A 169 -37.42 12.43 -23.09
C ALA A 169 -37.07 13.93 -22.92
N PRO A 170 -36.08 14.45 -23.69
CA PRO A 170 -35.62 15.83 -23.55
C PRO A 170 -36.71 16.87 -23.74
N GLU A 171 -37.78 16.54 -24.48
CA GLU A 171 -38.95 17.38 -24.71
C GLU A 171 -39.76 17.69 -23.43
N LEU A 172 -39.56 16.94 -22.36
CA LEU A 172 -40.22 17.18 -21.07
C LEU A 172 -39.55 18.32 -20.27
N TYR A 173 -38.32 18.67 -20.59
CA TYR A 173 -37.52 19.71 -19.89
C TYR A 173 -37.79 21.10 -20.49
N LYS A 174 -39.06 21.51 -20.53
CA LYS A 174 -39.54 22.76 -21.13
C LYS A 174 -38.97 24.04 -20.53
N GLN A 175 -38.38 23.95 -19.34
CA GLN A 175 -37.70 25.07 -18.67
C GLN A 175 -36.39 25.48 -19.38
N PHE A 176 -35.88 24.66 -20.25
CA PHE A 176 -34.68 24.94 -21.03
C PHE A 176 -35.10 25.28 -22.49
N GLU A 177 -35.21 26.56 -22.82
CA GLU A 177 -35.62 27.01 -24.16
C GLU A 177 -34.72 26.50 -25.27
N ASN A 178 -33.41 26.34 -25.00
CA ASN A 178 -32.40 25.87 -25.94
C ASN A 178 -32.02 24.37 -25.76
N GLY A 179 -32.87 23.60 -25.10
CA GLY A 179 -32.57 22.22 -24.72
C GLY A 179 -31.79 22.12 -23.41
N VAL A 180 -31.63 20.88 -22.93
CA VAL A 180 -30.90 20.60 -21.66
C VAL A 180 -29.45 21.05 -21.84
N PRO A 181 -28.88 21.85 -20.89
CA PRO A 181 -27.53 22.40 -21.01
C PRO A 181 -26.47 21.30 -20.78
N ALA A 182 -26.14 20.59 -21.85
CA ALA A 182 -25.26 19.41 -21.78
C ALA A 182 -23.86 19.72 -21.23
N GLU A 183 -23.36 20.94 -21.53
CA GLU A 183 -22.03 21.38 -21.06
C GLU A 183 -21.95 21.56 -19.52
N GLU A 184 -23.09 21.85 -18.89
CA GLU A 184 -23.16 22.06 -17.43
C GLU A 184 -23.45 20.75 -16.66
N LEU A 185 -23.82 19.68 -17.38
CA LEU A 185 -24.30 18.42 -16.79
C LEU A 185 -23.37 17.25 -17.04
N GLY A 186 -22.10 17.52 -17.34
CA GLY A 186 -21.02 16.55 -17.33
C GLY A 186 -20.82 15.93 -15.94
N LEU A 187 -20.20 14.75 -15.88
CA LEU A 187 -19.82 14.16 -14.61
C LEU A 187 -18.80 15.06 -13.92
N PRO A 188 -18.95 15.34 -12.62
CA PRO A 188 -17.98 16.12 -11.87
C PRO A 188 -16.63 15.38 -11.83
N GLU A 189 -15.61 16.02 -12.35
CA GLU A 189 -14.25 15.47 -12.40
C GLU A 189 -13.57 15.57 -11.03
N VAL A 190 -12.72 14.61 -10.74
CA VAL A 190 -11.87 14.59 -9.55
C VAL A 190 -10.41 14.59 -9.99
N LYS A 191 -9.57 15.33 -9.29
CA LYS A 191 -8.15 15.41 -9.60
C LYS A 191 -7.52 14.02 -9.54
N LEU A 192 -6.87 13.63 -10.63
CA LEU A 192 -6.19 12.35 -10.80
C LEU A 192 -4.76 12.59 -11.27
N ASP A 193 -3.83 11.81 -10.76
CA ASP A 193 -2.43 11.80 -11.19
C ASP A 193 -1.87 10.38 -11.06
N SER A 194 -0.71 10.11 -11.64
CA SER A 194 -0.07 8.81 -11.60
C SER A 194 1.35 8.87 -11.06
N TRP A 195 1.71 7.83 -10.30
CA TRP A 195 3.07 7.62 -9.83
C TRP A 195 3.34 6.13 -9.59
N GLY A 196 4.47 5.63 -10.10
CA GLY A 196 4.89 4.24 -9.93
C GLY A 196 3.90 3.22 -10.51
N GLY A 197 3.18 3.58 -11.58
CA GLY A 197 2.14 2.75 -12.18
C GLY A 197 0.86 2.65 -11.36
N TRP A 198 0.69 3.51 -10.35
CA TRP A 198 -0.52 3.65 -9.56
C TRP A 198 -1.22 4.96 -9.87
N LEU A 199 -2.54 4.92 -9.91
CA LEU A 199 -3.39 6.09 -9.98
C LEU A 199 -3.73 6.58 -8.57
N TRP A 200 -3.66 7.90 -8.41
CA TRP A 200 -3.94 8.61 -7.17
C TRP A 200 -4.98 9.67 -7.43
N LEU A 201 -5.98 9.80 -6.56
CA LEU A 201 -6.97 10.85 -6.64
C LEU A 201 -6.89 11.81 -5.45
N ASN A 202 -7.36 13.04 -5.68
CA ASN A 202 -7.54 14.03 -4.61
C ASN A 202 -8.83 14.80 -4.83
N MET A 203 -9.68 14.87 -3.81
CA MET A 203 -10.96 15.59 -3.88
C MET A 203 -10.78 17.11 -3.81
N ASP A 204 -9.59 17.60 -3.43
CA ASP A 204 -9.25 19.02 -3.40
C ASP A 204 -8.58 19.42 -4.72
N ASP A 205 -9.28 20.17 -5.53
CA ASP A 205 -8.76 20.73 -6.80
C ASP A 205 -7.57 21.69 -6.58
N LYS A 206 -7.41 22.23 -5.36
CA LYS A 206 -6.31 23.12 -4.95
C LYS A 206 -5.13 22.37 -4.34
N SER A 207 -5.17 21.04 -4.25
CA SER A 207 -4.07 20.26 -3.72
C SER A 207 -2.77 20.48 -4.51
N ILE A 208 -1.64 20.38 -3.83
CA ILE A 208 -0.32 20.36 -4.48
C ILE A 208 -0.20 19.16 -5.44
N PRO A 209 0.69 19.21 -6.44
CA PRO A 209 0.95 18.08 -7.34
C PRO A 209 1.31 16.80 -6.58
N LEU A 210 0.94 15.64 -7.11
CA LEU A 210 1.22 14.34 -6.47
C LEU A 210 2.71 14.14 -6.19
N LYS A 211 3.57 14.46 -7.14
CA LYS A 211 5.03 14.32 -6.98
C LYS A 211 5.57 15.15 -5.81
N GLU A 212 5.06 16.35 -5.64
CA GLU A 212 5.43 17.23 -4.52
C GLU A 212 4.89 16.66 -3.18
N TRP A 213 3.68 16.10 -3.20
CA TRP A 213 3.10 15.42 -2.04
C TRP A 213 3.93 14.22 -1.58
N LEU A 214 4.32 13.34 -2.50
CA LEU A 214 5.13 12.16 -2.20
C LEU A 214 6.56 12.52 -1.76
N GLY A 215 7.08 13.67 -2.19
CA GLY A 215 8.36 14.23 -1.77
C GLY A 215 9.54 13.27 -1.96
N GLU A 216 10.53 13.41 -1.09
CA GLU A 216 11.77 12.62 -1.15
C GLU A 216 11.57 11.11 -1.06
N TYR A 217 10.50 10.65 -0.39
CA TYR A 217 10.21 9.22 -0.32
C TYR A 217 9.70 8.67 -1.65
N GLY A 218 8.89 9.46 -2.37
CA GLY A 218 8.52 9.14 -3.74
C GLY A 218 9.75 9.08 -4.66
N GLU A 219 10.64 10.07 -4.55
CA GLU A 219 11.90 10.08 -5.33
C GLU A 219 12.78 8.86 -5.03
N HIS A 220 12.89 8.45 -3.76
CA HIS A 220 13.68 7.28 -3.39
C HIS A 220 13.12 5.98 -3.99
N LEU A 221 11.79 5.89 -4.13
CA LEU A 221 11.12 4.73 -4.68
C LEU A 221 11.09 4.70 -6.23
N GLU A 222 11.42 5.80 -6.92
CA GLU A 222 11.42 5.84 -8.39
C GLU A 222 12.34 4.77 -9.01
N SER A 223 13.46 4.45 -8.35
CA SER A 223 14.42 3.45 -8.83
C SER A 223 13.87 2.01 -8.87
N TYR A 224 12.77 1.72 -8.18
CA TYR A 224 12.12 0.42 -8.23
C TYR A 224 11.31 0.20 -9.51
N ASN A 225 10.95 1.26 -10.24
CA ASN A 225 10.16 1.22 -11.48
C ASN A 225 8.88 0.39 -11.33
N PHE A 226 8.09 0.66 -10.30
CA PHE A 226 6.88 -0.11 -9.96
C PHE A 226 5.86 -0.19 -11.12
N GLU A 227 5.90 0.70 -12.08
CA GLU A 227 5.09 0.64 -13.30
C GLU A 227 5.33 -0.64 -14.13
N LYS A 228 6.52 -1.24 -14.00
CA LYS A 228 6.90 -2.50 -14.67
C LYS A 228 6.57 -3.74 -13.84
N TRP A 229 6.01 -3.57 -12.63
CA TRP A 229 5.72 -4.67 -11.73
C TRP A 229 4.33 -5.22 -11.94
N GLU A 230 4.21 -6.53 -11.79
CA GLU A 230 2.99 -7.30 -11.98
C GLU A 230 2.19 -7.39 -10.67
N LEU A 231 0.89 -7.09 -10.73
CA LEU A 231 -0.03 -7.34 -9.62
C LEU A 231 -0.44 -8.82 -9.65
N ILE A 232 -0.08 -9.57 -8.62
CA ILE A 232 -0.31 -11.03 -8.55
C ILE A 232 -1.38 -11.43 -7.54
N ASP A 233 -1.72 -10.57 -6.59
CA ASP A 233 -2.81 -10.77 -5.64
C ASP A 233 -3.44 -9.45 -5.21
N TYR A 234 -4.76 -9.48 -5.00
CA TYR A 234 -5.54 -8.35 -4.53
C TYR A 234 -6.64 -8.83 -3.57
N GLN A 235 -6.58 -8.37 -2.34
CA GLN A 235 -7.48 -8.75 -1.27
C GLN A 235 -8.02 -7.50 -0.55
N THR A 236 -9.26 -7.55 -0.10
CA THR A 236 -9.86 -6.55 0.79
C THR A 236 -10.38 -7.23 2.05
N PHE A 237 -10.04 -6.70 3.19
CA PHE A 237 -10.57 -7.10 4.49
C PHE A 237 -11.48 -5.99 5.03
N GLU A 238 -12.74 -6.33 5.33
CA GLU A 238 -13.63 -5.46 6.10
C GLU A 238 -13.31 -5.62 7.57
N TRP A 239 -12.71 -4.61 8.17
CA TRP A 239 -12.24 -4.65 9.55
C TRP A 239 -13.21 -3.98 10.52
N ASN A 240 -13.49 -4.61 11.67
CA ASN A 240 -14.23 -4.01 12.77
C ASN A 240 -13.27 -3.26 13.71
N GLY A 241 -12.66 -2.23 13.18
CA GLY A 241 -11.73 -1.35 13.86
C GLY A 241 -11.56 -0.04 13.10
N ASN A 242 -11.08 0.98 13.79
CA ASN A 242 -10.79 2.25 13.15
C ASN A 242 -9.58 2.11 12.19
N TRP A 243 -9.63 2.81 11.07
CA TRP A 243 -8.58 2.77 10.05
C TRP A 243 -7.17 3.11 10.62
N LYS A 244 -7.09 3.99 11.63
CA LYS A 244 -5.82 4.34 12.28
C LYS A 244 -5.19 3.16 13.02
N HIS A 245 -6.00 2.28 13.63
CA HIS A 245 -5.45 1.06 14.24
C HIS A 245 -4.85 0.12 13.19
N ALA A 246 -5.48 0.05 12.01
CA ALA A 246 -4.92 -0.73 10.92
C ALA A 246 -3.60 -0.14 10.41
N VAL A 247 -3.52 1.20 10.30
CA VAL A 247 -2.30 1.91 9.94
C VAL A 247 -1.22 1.71 11.01
N ASP A 248 -1.56 1.93 12.28
CA ASP A 248 -0.61 1.86 13.39
C ASP A 248 0.03 0.46 13.50
N ALA A 249 -0.76 -0.60 13.31
CA ALA A 249 -0.28 -1.99 13.37
C ALA A 249 0.82 -2.32 12.35
N PHE A 250 0.89 -1.59 11.22
CA PHE A 250 1.90 -1.82 10.19
C PHE A 250 3.01 -0.75 10.16
N ASN A 251 2.88 0.33 10.93
CA ASN A 251 3.89 1.39 10.96
C ASN A 251 4.78 1.36 12.22
N GLU A 252 4.81 0.23 12.88
CA GLU A 252 5.72 -0.05 13.99
C GLU A 252 6.12 -1.54 13.95
N SER A 253 7.13 -1.92 14.68
CA SER A 253 7.62 -3.31 14.75
C SER A 253 7.65 -3.84 16.18
N TYR A 254 7.22 -3.03 17.14
CA TYR A 254 7.27 -3.38 18.56
C TYR A 254 6.44 -4.62 18.92
N HIS A 255 5.34 -4.85 18.17
CA HIS A 255 4.48 -6.02 18.32
C HIS A 255 5.13 -7.33 17.85
N PHE A 256 6.19 -7.30 17.03
CA PHE A 256 6.81 -8.50 16.44
C PHE A 256 7.23 -9.51 17.51
N THR A 257 7.80 -9.03 18.61
CA THR A 257 8.25 -9.91 19.69
C THR A 257 7.13 -10.71 20.34
N ALA A 258 5.91 -10.17 20.34
CA ALA A 258 4.75 -10.77 20.97
C ALA A 258 3.84 -11.51 19.99
N LEU A 259 3.58 -10.91 18.83
CA LEU A 259 2.61 -11.43 17.83
C LEU A 259 3.27 -12.30 16.75
N HIS A 260 4.51 -12.02 16.40
CA HIS A 260 5.25 -12.70 15.32
C HIS A 260 6.59 -13.25 15.82
N PRO A 261 6.58 -14.16 16.80
CA PRO A 261 7.83 -14.70 17.37
C PRO A 261 8.70 -15.42 16.34
N ASP A 262 8.11 -15.95 15.29
CA ASP A 262 8.78 -16.59 14.15
C ASP A 262 9.47 -15.56 13.23
N MET A 263 9.10 -14.27 13.34
CA MET A 263 9.68 -13.18 12.56
C MET A 263 10.77 -12.40 13.31
N ILE A 264 11.06 -12.75 14.56
CA ILE A 264 12.11 -12.11 15.38
C ILE A 264 13.48 -12.15 14.70
N GLU A 265 13.75 -13.21 13.94
CA GLU A 265 15.00 -13.36 13.19
C GLU A 265 15.17 -12.30 12.09
N PHE A 266 14.08 -11.69 11.69
CA PHE A 266 13.99 -10.70 10.60
C PHE A 266 14.52 -9.33 11.01
N GLY A 267 14.33 -8.98 12.25
CA GLY A 267 14.71 -7.71 12.82
C GLY A 267 14.26 -7.67 14.28
N GLU A 268 14.99 -6.93 15.05
CA GLU A 268 14.64 -6.70 16.44
C GLU A 268 13.49 -5.73 16.46
N GLY A 269 12.32 -6.17 16.91
CA GLY A 269 11.09 -5.39 16.91
C GLY A 269 11.17 -4.04 17.61
N HIS A 270 12.24 -3.77 18.34
CA HIS A 270 12.46 -2.54 19.10
C HIS A 270 13.60 -1.64 18.56
N ASP A 271 14.31 -2.08 17.52
CA ASP A 271 15.50 -1.37 17.01
C ASP A 271 15.36 -0.92 15.54
N ILE A 272 14.14 -0.95 15.03
CA ILE A 272 13.84 -0.50 13.68
C ILE A 272 13.61 1.01 13.67
N PRO A 273 14.44 1.79 12.96
CA PRO A 273 14.25 3.24 12.90
C PRO A 273 13.01 3.62 12.13
N ILE A 274 12.25 4.56 12.67
CA ILE A 274 11.12 5.21 12.00
C ILE A 274 11.51 6.66 11.76
N GLU A 275 11.52 7.05 10.49
CA GLU A 275 11.90 8.39 10.05
C GLU A 275 10.68 9.12 9.50
N LEU A 276 10.62 10.45 9.67
CA LEU A 276 9.52 11.28 9.17
C LEU A 276 9.97 12.23 8.07
N SER A 277 9.13 12.43 7.06
CA SER A 277 9.27 13.45 6.04
C SER A 277 7.91 14.08 5.73
N GLY A 278 7.69 15.31 6.22
CA GLY A 278 6.36 15.91 6.18
C GLY A 278 5.33 15.03 6.89
N PRO A 279 4.21 14.69 6.23
CA PRO A 279 3.20 13.80 6.81
C PRO A 279 3.51 12.31 6.66
N HIS A 280 4.60 11.96 5.97
CA HIS A 280 4.95 10.58 5.62
C HIS A 280 5.98 10.01 6.58
N SER A 281 6.04 8.67 6.66
CA SER A 281 7.06 7.98 7.43
C SER A 281 7.75 6.87 6.62
N ARG A 282 8.94 6.51 7.07
CA ARG A 282 9.72 5.40 6.54
C ARG A 282 10.28 4.57 7.68
N MET A 283 10.07 3.29 7.63
CA MET A 283 10.68 2.29 8.50
C MET A 283 11.66 1.45 7.68
N ILE A 284 12.79 1.07 8.25
CA ILE A 284 13.85 0.35 7.53
C ILE A 284 14.23 -0.90 8.29
N ASN A 285 13.97 -2.06 7.67
CA ASN A 285 14.45 -3.34 8.15
C ASN A 285 15.82 -3.63 7.53
N PHE A 286 16.84 -3.64 8.38
CA PHE A 286 18.21 -3.90 7.95
C PHE A 286 18.46 -5.39 7.79
N ASN A 287 18.74 -5.82 6.56
CA ASN A 287 19.04 -7.22 6.25
C ASN A 287 20.55 -7.53 6.15
N ASP A 288 21.40 -6.54 6.41
CA ASP A 288 22.85 -6.68 6.47
C ASP A 288 23.36 -7.19 7.82
N THR A 289 22.47 -7.35 8.80
CA THR A 289 22.77 -7.88 10.13
C THR A 289 21.89 -9.09 10.44
N VAL A 290 22.41 -10.00 11.23
CA VAL A 290 21.62 -11.09 11.82
C VAL A 290 21.06 -10.58 13.14
N SER A 291 19.78 -10.82 13.42
CA SER A 291 19.19 -10.45 14.69
C SER A 291 19.96 -11.03 15.86
N GLU A 292 20.17 -10.24 16.92
CA GLU A 292 20.90 -10.68 18.12
C GLU A 292 20.21 -11.84 18.86
N VAL A 293 18.91 -12.07 18.62
CA VAL A 293 18.18 -13.20 19.20
C VAL A 293 18.55 -14.55 18.57
N VAL A 294 19.20 -14.54 17.41
CA VAL A 294 19.70 -15.75 16.75
C VAL A 294 21.03 -16.14 17.41
N GLU A 295 21.04 -17.25 18.15
CA GLU A 295 22.23 -17.70 18.89
C GLU A 295 23.43 -17.99 18.00
N ASP A 296 23.20 -18.66 16.86
CA ASP A 296 24.22 -18.91 15.83
C ASP A 296 24.13 -17.86 14.73
N GLN A 297 24.96 -16.86 14.81
CA GLN A 297 25.05 -15.75 13.85
C GLN A 297 25.48 -16.19 12.43
N ASN A 298 25.90 -17.44 12.27
CA ASN A 298 26.24 -18.04 10.98
C ASN A 298 25.13 -18.98 10.46
N SER A 299 24.08 -19.18 11.23
CA SER A 299 22.98 -20.06 10.85
C SER A 299 22.13 -19.45 9.75
N PHE A 300 21.77 -20.28 8.78
CA PHE A 300 20.73 -19.98 7.80
C PHE A 300 19.41 -20.46 8.34
N THR A 301 18.48 -19.54 8.51
CA THR A 301 17.11 -19.84 8.89
C THR A 301 16.19 -19.73 7.69
N PRO A 302 15.07 -20.47 7.67
CA PRO A 302 14.10 -20.36 6.56
C PRO A 302 13.66 -18.92 6.28
N LEU A 303 13.54 -18.10 7.32
CA LEU A 303 13.19 -16.70 7.19
C LEU A 303 14.28 -15.90 6.49
N ARG A 304 15.56 -16.11 6.87
CA ARG A 304 16.69 -15.44 6.24
C ARG A 304 16.84 -15.85 4.79
N GLU A 305 16.62 -17.12 4.46
CA GLU A 305 16.57 -17.61 3.08
C GLU A 305 15.48 -16.89 2.28
N THR A 306 14.29 -16.77 2.85
CA THR A 306 13.15 -16.09 2.20
C THR A 306 13.42 -14.61 1.99
N MET A 307 14.17 -13.97 2.88
CA MET A 307 14.41 -12.53 2.85
C MET A 307 15.51 -12.13 1.87
N MET A 308 16.57 -12.94 1.79
CA MET A 308 17.80 -12.62 1.08
C MET A 308 17.91 -13.39 -0.23
N GLY A 309 17.28 -14.57 -0.30
CA GLY A 309 17.39 -15.44 -1.47
C GLY A 309 16.68 -14.90 -2.71
N ASP A 310 17.11 -15.38 -3.87
CA ASP A 310 16.45 -15.09 -5.14
C ASP A 310 15.05 -15.68 -5.21
N ARG A 311 14.18 -14.99 -5.91
CA ARG A 311 12.85 -15.44 -6.15
C ARG A 311 12.79 -16.39 -7.33
N ILE A 312 12.63 -17.69 -7.03
CA ILE A 312 12.38 -18.69 -8.06
C ILE A 312 10.91 -18.60 -8.50
N LYS A 313 10.64 -18.66 -9.80
CA LYS A 313 9.29 -18.63 -10.38
C LYS A 313 8.33 -19.54 -9.59
N GLY A 314 7.37 -18.91 -8.88
CA GLY A 314 6.31 -19.60 -8.15
C GLY A 314 6.68 -20.24 -6.81
N GLY A 315 7.85 -19.92 -6.24
CA GLY A 315 8.29 -20.46 -4.95
C GLY A 315 8.86 -19.41 -3.99
N MET A 316 9.10 -19.83 -2.74
CA MET A 316 9.86 -19.01 -1.78
C MET A 316 11.31 -18.85 -2.27
N ALA A 317 11.87 -17.68 -2.04
CA ALA A 317 13.28 -17.43 -2.32
C ALA A 317 14.17 -18.45 -1.60
N LYS A 318 15.17 -18.95 -2.32
CA LYS A 318 16.18 -19.85 -1.77
C LYS A 318 17.55 -19.19 -1.89
N ILE A 319 18.43 -19.56 -0.97
CA ILE A 319 19.84 -19.21 -1.08
C ILE A 319 20.42 -19.95 -2.31
N ASP A 320 21.28 -19.29 -3.06
CA ASP A 320 21.97 -19.91 -4.18
C ASP A 320 22.69 -21.18 -3.75
N GLU A 321 22.52 -22.25 -4.51
CA GLU A 321 23.15 -23.56 -4.21
C GLU A 321 24.68 -23.46 -4.16
N ASP A 322 25.26 -22.50 -4.87
CA ASP A 322 26.71 -22.27 -4.94
C ASP A 322 27.25 -21.36 -3.83
N TYR A 323 26.36 -20.77 -2.99
CA TYR A 323 26.81 -19.93 -1.90
C TYR A 323 27.38 -20.75 -0.74
N SER A 324 28.67 -20.57 -0.46
CA SER A 324 29.42 -21.28 0.61
C SER A 324 29.88 -20.35 1.74
N GLY A 325 29.44 -19.09 1.74
CA GLY A 325 29.79 -18.10 2.74
C GLY A 325 28.98 -18.24 4.05
N SER A 326 29.16 -17.29 4.95
CA SER A 326 28.41 -17.23 6.21
C SER A 326 27.06 -16.55 6.01
N ALA A 327 26.08 -16.83 6.91
CA ALA A 327 24.81 -16.13 6.91
C ALA A 327 24.98 -14.62 7.11
N LYS A 328 26.02 -14.20 7.82
CA LYS A 328 26.35 -12.80 8.07
C LYS A 328 26.77 -12.06 6.79
N ASP A 329 27.49 -12.74 5.89
CA ASP A 329 28.03 -12.13 4.66
C ASP A 329 27.10 -12.33 3.46
N LEU A 330 25.96 -12.99 3.63
CA LEU A 330 25.01 -13.29 2.57
C LEU A 330 24.56 -12.05 1.79
N HIS A 331 24.37 -10.92 2.48
CA HIS A 331 23.99 -9.66 1.86
C HIS A 331 25.02 -9.16 0.83
N LEU A 332 26.32 -9.38 1.09
CA LEU A 332 27.38 -9.00 0.14
C LEU A 332 27.29 -9.83 -1.14
N HIS A 333 27.01 -11.12 -1.01
CA HIS A 333 26.81 -12.01 -2.15
C HIS A 333 25.66 -11.53 -3.04
N TYR A 334 24.49 -11.19 -2.45
CA TYR A 334 23.35 -10.71 -3.23
C TYR A 334 23.55 -9.33 -3.84
N ILE A 335 24.31 -8.44 -3.20
CA ILE A 335 24.71 -7.18 -3.83
C ILE A 335 25.56 -7.48 -5.08
N GLU A 336 26.57 -8.35 -4.95
CA GLU A 336 27.44 -8.70 -6.07
C GLU A 336 26.67 -9.36 -7.19
N LYS A 337 25.80 -10.32 -6.87
CA LYS A 337 24.96 -11.00 -7.85
C LYS A 337 24.07 -10.02 -8.60
N ARG A 338 23.32 -9.17 -7.89
CA ARG A 338 22.42 -8.16 -8.48
C ARG A 338 23.17 -7.07 -9.27
N ARG A 339 24.47 -6.91 -9.04
CA ARG A 339 25.35 -6.02 -9.80
C ARG A 339 26.05 -6.74 -10.97
N SER A 340 26.02 -8.06 -11.02
CA SER A 340 26.65 -8.81 -12.11
C SER A 340 25.85 -8.66 -13.41
N GLU A 341 26.54 -8.83 -14.55
CA GLU A 341 25.90 -8.79 -15.86
C GLU A 341 25.05 -10.04 -16.13
N GLU A 342 25.18 -11.08 -15.30
CA GLU A 342 24.42 -12.32 -15.40
C GLU A 342 22.96 -12.15 -14.98
N ASP A 343 22.70 -11.28 -14.01
CA ASP A 343 21.34 -10.85 -13.68
C ASP A 343 20.98 -9.63 -14.55
N ASP A 344 20.53 -9.86 -15.77
CA ASP A 344 20.18 -8.80 -16.74
C ASP A 344 18.89 -8.02 -16.34
N ILE A 345 18.82 -7.69 -15.08
CA ILE A 345 17.73 -6.87 -14.51
C ILE A 345 18.18 -5.42 -14.53
N GLU A 346 17.83 -4.73 -15.60
CA GLU A 346 18.30 -3.37 -15.88
C GLU A 346 18.06 -2.38 -14.73
N TYR A 347 16.92 -2.50 -14.00
CA TYR A 347 16.58 -1.57 -12.94
C TYR A 347 17.42 -1.73 -11.66
N TYR A 348 18.10 -2.86 -11.44
CA TYR A 348 19.06 -2.96 -10.33
C TYR A 348 20.21 -1.96 -10.46
N LYS A 349 20.50 -1.51 -11.68
CA LYS A 349 21.50 -0.49 -11.96
C LYS A 349 21.09 0.89 -11.42
N ASP A 350 19.77 1.13 -11.27
CA ASP A 350 19.20 2.37 -10.76
C ASP A 350 19.07 2.38 -9.23
N MET A 351 19.20 1.21 -8.58
CA MET A 351 19.17 1.07 -7.13
C MET A 351 20.55 1.27 -6.51
N ASN A 352 20.60 1.84 -5.30
CA ASN A 352 21.83 1.78 -4.50
C ASN A 352 21.93 0.43 -3.76
N ASP A 353 23.09 0.13 -3.17
CA ASP A 353 23.34 -1.15 -2.52
C ASP A 353 22.41 -1.43 -1.34
N GLU A 354 21.96 -0.39 -0.62
CA GLU A 354 21.01 -0.57 0.47
C GLU A 354 19.62 -0.94 -0.06
N GLN A 355 19.19 -0.33 -1.15
CA GLN A 355 17.91 -0.70 -1.79
C GLN A 355 17.92 -2.14 -2.31
N LEU A 356 19.08 -2.66 -2.69
CA LEU A 356 19.22 -4.05 -3.11
C LEU A 356 19.10 -5.07 -1.97
N ILE A 357 19.24 -4.64 -0.72
CA ILE A 357 19.34 -5.56 0.42
C ILE A 357 18.25 -5.32 1.46
N HIS A 358 18.00 -4.06 1.83
CA HIS A 358 17.08 -3.76 2.91
C HIS A 358 15.64 -3.82 2.47
N GLN A 359 14.76 -4.10 3.42
CA GLN A 359 13.33 -3.93 3.24
C GLN A 359 12.95 -2.53 3.72
N TYR A 360 12.37 -1.76 2.81
CA TYR A 360 11.84 -0.44 3.11
C TYR A 360 10.33 -0.51 3.26
N HIS A 361 9.82 0.18 4.29
CA HIS A 361 8.40 0.31 4.56
C HIS A 361 8.06 1.79 4.58
N TYR A 362 7.41 2.28 3.54
CA TYR A 362 6.99 3.67 3.38
C TYR A 362 5.51 3.80 3.67
N PHE A 363 5.16 4.72 4.53
CA PHE A 363 3.78 5.14 4.74
C PHE A 363 3.57 6.52 4.10
N PHE A 364 2.76 6.56 3.07
CA PHE A 364 2.25 7.79 2.46
C PHE A 364 0.91 8.13 3.09
N PHE A 365 0.93 9.12 3.99
CA PHE A 365 -0.26 9.57 4.68
C PHE A 365 -1.39 9.93 3.70
N PRO A 366 -2.64 9.60 3.98
CA PRO A 366 -3.12 8.91 5.19
C PRO A 366 -3.25 7.39 5.01
N SER A 367 -3.12 6.86 3.79
CA SER A 367 -3.75 5.59 3.47
C SER A 367 -2.91 4.58 2.71
N ALA A 368 -1.73 4.93 2.25
CA ALA A 368 -0.94 4.03 1.41
C ALA A 368 0.37 3.61 2.08
N VAL A 369 0.65 2.31 2.10
CA VAL A 369 1.91 1.74 2.57
C VAL A 369 2.55 0.94 1.44
N PHE A 370 3.85 1.12 1.27
CA PHE A 370 4.67 0.34 0.35
C PHE A 370 5.77 -0.35 1.15
N THR A 371 5.67 -1.67 1.30
CA THR A 371 6.71 -2.50 1.89
C THR A 371 7.42 -3.23 0.78
N ASN A 372 8.61 -2.79 0.45
CA ASN A 372 9.28 -3.23 -0.77
C ASN A 372 10.69 -3.77 -0.54
N LYS A 373 11.02 -4.70 -1.39
CA LYS A 373 12.34 -5.26 -1.66
C LYS A 373 12.63 -5.14 -3.16
N PRO A 374 13.83 -5.50 -3.62
CA PRO A 374 14.15 -5.42 -5.05
C PRO A 374 13.19 -6.18 -5.98
N GLU A 375 12.64 -7.31 -5.54
CA GLU A 375 11.87 -8.22 -6.41
C GLU A 375 10.36 -8.21 -6.12
N ALA A 376 9.96 -7.68 -4.96
CA ALA A 376 8.58 -7.77 -4.50
C ALA A 376 8.16 -6.58 -3.65
N ALA A 377 6.92 -6.21 -3.75
CA ALA A 377 6.31 -5.25 -2.83
C ALA A 377 4.95 -5.73 -2.35
N ASN A 378 4.72 -5.52 -1.06
CA ASN A 378 3.39 -5.54 -0.48
C ASN A 378 2.92 -4.10 -0.41
N VAL A 379 1.77 -3.82 -1.01
CA VAL A 379 1.16 -2.49 -0.94
C VAL A 379 -0.13 -2.61 -0.15
N PHE A 380 -0.29 -1.72 0.81
CA PHE A 380 -1.49 -1.65 1.64
C PHE A 380 -2.21 -0.34 1.40
N ARG A 381 -3.54 -0.42 1.38
CA ARG A 381 -4.38 0.77 1.30
C ARG A 381 -5.46 0.68 2.35
N TYR A 382 -5.57 1.73 3.14
CA TYR A 382 -6.58 1.84 4.18
C TYR A 382 -7.68 2.79 3.71
N ARG A 383 -8.94 2.40 3.89
CA ARG A 383 -10.08 3.24 3.54
C ARG A 383 -11.04 3.33 4.71
N PRO A 384 -11.56 4.52 5.05
CA PRO A 384 -12.52 4.67 6.13
C PRO A 384 -13.86 4.07 5.71
N HIS A 385 -14.61 3.54 6.67
CA HIS A 385 -16.01 3.17 6.43
C HIS A 385 -16.86 4.43 6.21
N ALA A 386 -17.96 4.31 5.47
CA ALA A 386 -18.78 5.45 5.09
C ALA A 386 -19.44 6.17 6.30
N THR A 387 -19.81 5.42 7.34
CA THR A 387 -20.65 5.95 8.44
C THR A 387 -20.24 5.47 9.83
N ASP A 388 -19.37 4.50 9.96
CA ASP A 388 -19.01 3.89 11.24
C ASP A 388 -17.52 4.07 11.53
N PRO A 389 -17.12 4.88 12.52
CA PRO A 389 -15.72 5.08 12.87
C PRO A 389 -15.02 3.83 13.41
N ASN A 390 -15.78 2.80 13.79
CA ASN A 390 -15.26 1.52 14.30
C ASN A 390 -15.13 0.47 13.19
N LYS A 391 -15.17 0.89 11.94
CA LYS A 391 -14.96 0.03 10.78
C LYS A 391 -14.05 0.68 9.76
N CYS A 392 -13.32 -0.15 9.03
CA CYS A 392 -12.52 0.28 7.88
C CYS A 392 -12.37 -0.85 6.87
N TYR A 393 -11.84 -0.51 5.72
CA TYR A 393 -11.39 -1.46 4.71
C TYR A 393 -9.88 -1.43 4.65
N TYR A 394 -9.30 -2.61 4.61
CA TYR A 394 -7.87 -2.82 4.47
C TYR A 394 -7.65 -3.60 3.17
N ASP A 395 -7.06 -2.94 2.19
CA ASP A 395 -6.74 -3.56 0.91
C ASP A 395 -5.27 -3.97 0.90
N PHE A 396 -5.01 -5.17 0.41
CA PHE A 396 -3.69 -5.76 0.31
C PHE A 396 -3.39 -6.16 -1.12
N PHE A 397 -2.27 -5.71 -1.63
CA PHE A 397 -1.79 -5.98 -2.98
C PHE A 397 -0.40 -6.58 -2.90
N ILE A 398 -0.14 -7.61 -3.71
CA ILE A 398 1.19 -8.17 -3.89
C ILE A 398 1.66 -7.88 -5.30
N LEU A 399 2.81 -7.25 -5.40
CA LEU A 399 3.47 -6.95 -6.67
C LEU A 399 4.77 -7.73 -6.78
N LEU A 400 5.02 -8.25 -7.97
CA LEU A 400 6.30 -8.80 -8.37
C LEU A 400 6.87 -7.98 -9.51
N ASN A 401 8.19 -7.82 -9.53
CA ASN A 401 8.84 -7.25 -10.69
C ASN A 401 8.59 -8.12 -11.95
N ASN A 402 8.57 -7.47 -13.10
CA ASN A 402 8.50 -8.14 -14.39
C ASN A 402 9.74 -7.78 -15.23
N PRO A 403 10.93 -8.35 -14.93
CA PRO A 403 12.18 -7.95 -15.55
C PRO A 403 12.24 -8.25 -17.07
N GLU A 404 11.48 -9.24 -17.53
CA GLU A 404 11.46 -9.64 -18.94
C GLU A 404 10.54 -8.73 -19.79
N GLY A 405 9.85 -7.75 -19.18
CA GLY A 405 8.96 -6.83 -19.88
C GLY A 405 7.80 -7.52 -20.60
N LYS A 406 7.37 -8.67 -20.11
CA LYS A 406 6.20 -9.38 -20.65
C LYS A 406 4.93 -8.55 -20.50
N GLU A 407 3.96 -8.79 -21.36
CA GLU A 407 2.64 -8.23 -21.18
C GLU A 407 2.08 -8.63 -19.80
N PHE A 408 1.54 -7.66 -19.07
CA PHE A 408 0.91 -7.93 -17.78
C PHE A 408 -0.26 -8.91 -17.95
N PRO A 409 -0.41 -9.91 -17.07
CA PRO A 409 -1.57 -10.76 -17.05
C PRO A 409 -2.83 -9.93 -16.78
N PRO A 410 -4.02 -10.49 -16.99
CA PRO A 410 -5.25 -9.89 -16.49
C PRO A 410 -5.14 -9.62 -15.00
N ARG A 411 -5.77 -8.55 -14.55
CA ARG A 411 -5.87 -8.21 -13.13
C ARG A 411 -6.33 -9.45 -12.33
N PRO A 412 -5.68 -9.78 -11.20
CA PRO A 412 -6.11 -10.91 -10.39
C PRO A 412 -7.52 -10.70 -9.86
N GLU A 413 -8.23 -11.79 -9.61
CA GLU A 413 -9.55 -11.74 -8.99
C GLU A 413 -9.47 -11.02 -7.63
N HIS A 414 -10.35 -10.05 -7.44
CA HIS A 414 -10.46 -9.32 -6.19
C HIS A 414 -11.17 -10.19 -5.14
N LYS A 415 -10.46 -10.57 -4.09
CA LYS A 415 -11.00 -11.35 -2.98
C LYS A 415 -11.42 -10.43 -1.84
N ILE A 416 -12.66 -10.58 -1.37
CA ILE A 416 -13.20 -9.76 -0.28
C ILE A 416 -13.53 -10.65 0.92
N TYR A 417 -12.87 -10.38 2.04
CA TYR A 417 -13.04 -11.10 3.29
C TYR A 417 -13.86 -10.24 4.26
N ARG A 418 -14.97 -10.83 4.75
CA ARG A 418 -15.91 -10.16 5.65
C ARG A 418 -16.02 -10.92 6.96
N GLY A 419 -15.92 -10.19 8.05
CA GLY A 419 -16.04 -10.76 9.39
C GLY A 419 -14.72 -10.74 10.15
N ASN A 420 -14.79 -11.21 11.41
CA ASN A 420 -13.66 -11.26 12.31
C ASN A 420 -13.42 -12.70 12.71
N GLY A 421 -12.26 -13.20 12.42
CA GLY A 421 -11.86 -14.49 12.94
C GLY A 421 -10.59 -15.02 12.30
N PRO A 422 -9.85 -15.84 13.04
CA PRO A 422 -8.62 -16.46 12.57
C PRO A 422 -8.80 -17.28 11.28
N GLU A 423 -9.96 -17.88 11.11
CA GLU A 423 -10.31 -18.69 9.94
C GLU A 423 -10.22 -17.90 8.62
N LEU A 424 -10.57 -16.61 8.62
CA LEU A 424 -10.47 -15.75 7.45
C LEU A 424 -9.02 -15.46 7.05
N TYR A 425 -8.15 -15.29 8.05
CA TYR A 425 -6.72 -15.10 7.79
C TYR A 425 -6.07 -16.37 7.27
N GLU A 426 -6.44 -17.54 7.83
CA GLU A 426 -5.95 -18.81 7.31
C GLU A 426 -6.39 -19.05 5.86
N GLU A 427 -7.60 -18.64 5.48
CA GLU A 427 -8.10 -18.76 4.11
C GLU A 427 -7.37 -17.80 3.16
N ALA A 428 -7.12 -16.57 3.61
CA ALA A 428 -6.48 -15.54 2.81
C ALA A 428 -5.00 -15.81 2.52
N PHE A 429 -4.31 -16.51 3.43
CA PHE A 429 -2.86 -16.75 3.34
C PHE A 429 -2.48 -18.21 3.04
N ARG A 430 -3.42 -19.05 2.66
CA ARG A 430 -3.19 -20.39 2.10
C ARG A 430 -2.86 -20.34 0.62
#